data_fe8a1627211f957e4212dcc5b1639d52
#
_entry.id   fe8a1627211f957e4212dcc5b1639d52
#
_cell.length_a   1.000
_cell.length_b   1.000
_cell.length_c   1.000
_cell.angle_alpha   90.00
_cell.angle_beta   90.00
_cell.angle_gamma   90.00
#
_symmetry.space_group_name_H-M   'P 1'
#
loop_
_entity.id
_entity.type
_entity.pdbx_description
1 polymer ?
#
loop_
_entity_poly.entity_id
_entity_poly.type
_entity_poly.pdbx_seq_one_letter_code
_entity_poly.pdbx_strand_id
1 'polypeptide(L)'
;DISMTMNGALAGLVAITASCDVVNDYEALFIGAVAGVVVVFAVEFFDKVVKIDDPVGAISVHGVCGALGTLFTGIFGEGCSFITQMIDFVAVAAYTLILAFILFFVLKKTIGLRVTEKEEIDGLDMHEHGCSAYANFHFHNDK
;
A
#
# COMPACT_ATOMS: atom_id res chain seq x y z
N ASP A 1 4.69 17.39 1.48
CA ASP A 1 3.78 16.60 0.64
C ASP A 1 2.64 16.03 1.49
N ILE A 2 1.41 16.42 1.16
CA ILE A 2 0.19 16.02 1.91
C ILE A 2 -0.01 14.51 1.87
N SER A 3 0.18 13.88 0.71
CA SER A 3 0.03 12.44 0.54
C SER A 3 0.98 11.65 1.45
N MET A 4 2.24 12.09 1.54
CA MET A 4 3.23 11.46 2.42
C MET A 4 2.88 11.62 3.91
N THR A 5 2.33 12.77 4.30
CA THR A 5 1.86 12.99 5.68
C THR A 5 0.70 12.05 6.03
N MET A 6 -0.27 11.91 5.11
CA MET A 6 -1.39 10.99 5.29
C MET A 6 -0.91 9.53 5.32
N ASN A 7 0.01 9.15 4.45
CA ASN A 7 0.61 7.81 4.44
C ASN A 7 1.37 7.52 5.73
N GLY A 8 2.04 8.51 6.33
CA GLY A 8 2.68 8.37 7.64
C GLY A 8 1.68 8.04 8.76
N ALA A 9 0.55 8.73 8.80
CA ALA A 9 -0.51 8.44 9.76
C ALA A 9 -1.13 7.05 9.53
N LEU A 10 -1.43 6.71 8.26
CA LEU A 10 -1.96 5.41 7.90
C LEU A 10 -0.98 4.28 8.22
N ALA A 11 0.31 4.47 7.97
CA ALA A 11 1.35 3.48 8.29
C ALA A 11 1.39 3.13 9.79
N GLY A 12 1.26 4.13 10.65
CA GLY A 12 1.16 3.94 12.10
C GLY A 12 -0.09 3.14 12.49
N LEU A 13 -1.24 3.49 11.92
CA LEU A 13 -2.50 2.78 12.15
C LEU A 13 -2.45 1.34 11.65
N VAL A 14 -1.88 1.10 10.47
CA VAL A 14 -1.73 -0.25 9.91
C VAL A 14 -0.77 -1.08 10.76
N ALA A 15 0.37 -0.53 11.16
CA ALA A 15 1.35 -1.27 11.94
C ALA A 15 0.83 -1.70 13.31
N ILE A 16 -0.05 -0.91 13.94
CA ILE A 16 -0.59 -1.28 15.26
C ILE A 16 -1.74 -2.29 15.19
N THR A 17 -2.35 -2.51 14.04
CA THR A 17 -3.56 -3.35 13.95
C THR A 17 -3.36 -4.78 14.44
N ALA A 18 -2.17 -5.36 14.21
CA ALA A 18 -1.87 -6.74 14.61
C ALA A 18 -1.62 -6.90 16.12
N SER A 19 -1.32 -5.82 16.85
CA SER A 19 -0.85 -5.88 18.23
C SER A 19 -1.67 -5.01 19.20
N CYS A 20 -2.71 -4.34 18.75
CA CYS A 20 -3.42 -3.31 19.52
C CYS A 20 -4.05 -3.82 20.83
N ASP A 21 -4.28 -5.12 20.97
CA ASP A 21 -4.86 -5.77 22.14
C ASP A 21 -3.82 -6.46 23.06
N VAL A 22 -2.55 -6.52 22.62
CA VAL A 22 -1.49 -7.28 23.32
C VAL A 22 -0.23 -6.46 23.62
N VAL A 23 -0.24 -5.16 23.33
CA VAL A 23 0.86 -4.23 23.64
C VAL A 23 0.37 -3.10 24.52
N ASN A 24 1.29 -2.49 25.28
CA ASN A 24 0.99 -1.30 26.08
C ASN A 24 1.11 0.02 25.26
N ASP A 25 0.67 1.14 25.84
CA ASP A 25 0.62 2.43 25.17
C ASP A 25 2.00 2.92 24.68
N TYR A 26 3.08 2.64 25.41
CA TYR A 26 4.43 3.06 25.02
C TYR A 26 4.95 2.24 23.84
N GLU A 27 4.66 0.96 23.82
CA GLU A 27 5.00 0.07 22.71
C GLU A 27 4.18 0.44 21.46
N ALA A 28 2.89 0.75 21.62
CA ALA A 28 2.05 1.23 20.53
C ALA A 28 2.59 2.53 19.94
N LEU A 29 3.00 3.48 20.77
CA LEU A 29 3.61 4.73 20.32
C LEU A 29 4.93 4.48 19.55
N PHE A 30 5.76 3.56 20.06
CA PHE A 30 7.01 3.17 19.41
C PHE A 30 6.76 2.54 18.04
N ILE A 31 5.83 1.58 17.95
CA ILE A 31 5.47 0.89 16.71
C ILE A 31 5.00 1.91 15.67
N GLY A 32 4.09 2.81 16.05
CA GLY A 32 3.57 3.84 15.16
C GLY A 32 4.66 4.80 14.67
N ALA A 33 5.56 5.23 15.56
CA ALA A 33 6.67 6.12 15.20
C ALA A 33 7.65 5.45 14.22
N VAL A 34 8.01 4.19 14.45
CA VAL A 34 8.87 3.43 13.54
C VAL A 34 8.19 3.23 12.18
N ALA A 35 6.91 2.88 12.16
CA ALA A 35 6.16 2.72 10.92
C ALA A 35 6.09 4.02 10.10
N GLY A 36 5.87 5.16 10.76
CA GLY A 36 5.88 6.49 10.12
C GLY A 36 7.21 6.86 9.47
N VAL A 37 8.33 6.40 10.03
CA VAL A 37 9.66 6.55 9.40
C VAL A 37 9.85 5.55 8.26
N VAL A 38 9.52 4.29 8.50
CA VAL A 38 9.72 3.19 7.52
C VAL A 38 8.93 3.43 6.24
N VAL A 39 7.70 3.94 6.32
CA VAL A 39 6.87 4.18 5.11
C VAL A 39 7.53 5.16 4.15
N VAL A 40 8.22 6.18 4.63
CA VAL A 40 8.92 7.15 3.77
C VAL A 40 9.99 6.46 2.94
N PHE A 41 10.81 5.63 3.58
CA PHE A 41 11.84 4.87 2.88
C PHE A 41 11.25 3.78 1.97
N ALA A 42 10.15 3.15 2.37
CA ALA A 42 9.47 2.15 1.56
C ALA A 42 8.93 2.74 0.25
N VAL A 43 8.23 3.88 0.33
CA VAL A 43 7.72 4.59 -0.87
C VAL A 43 8.87 4.94 -1.81
N GLU A 44 9.94 5.56 -1.29
CA GLU A 44 11.10 5.91 -2.11
C GLU A 44 11.79 4.68 -2.72
N PHE A 45 11.87 3.59 -1.99
CA PHE A 45 12.48 2.36 -2.47
C PHE A 45 11.66 1.74 -3.60
N PHE A 46 10.33 1.62 -3.46
CA PHE A 46 9.49 1.06 -4.53
C PHE A 46 9.49 1.93 -5.76
N ASP A 47 9.39 3.25 -5.61
CA ASP A 47 9.39 4.19 -6.73
C ASP A 47 10.75 4.25 -7.44
N LYS A 48 11.84 4.50 -6.71
CA LYS A 48 13.15 4.80 -7.30
C LYS A 48 13.99 3.57 -7.63
N VAL A 49 13.89 2.50 -6.82
CA VAL A 49 14.75 1.32 -6.95
C VAL A 49 14.03 0.17 -7.64
N VAL A 50 12.89 -0.23 -7.13
CA VAL A 50 12.11 -1.35 -7.69
C VAL A 50 11.34 -0.92 -8.94
N LYS A 51 11.02 0.38 -9.04
CA LYS A 51 10.24 0.97 -10.14
C LYS A 51 8.86 0.33 -10.29
N ILE A 52 8.22 0.06 -9.18
CA ILE A 52 6.82 -0.35 -9.08
C ILE A 52 6.02 0.87 -8.70
N ASP A 53 4.99 1.17 -9.48
CA ASP A 53 4.05 2.23 -9.21
C ASP A 53 3.20 1.92 -7.98
N ASP A 54 3.30 2.75 -6.95
CA ASP A 54 2.55 2.65 -5.69
C ASP A 54 1.91 4.01 -5.35
N PRO A 55 0.98 4.50 -6.20
CA PRO A 55 0.52 5.89 -6.17
C PRO A 55 -0.19 6.29 -4.89
N VAL A 56 -0.77 5.33 -4.18
CA VAL A 56 -1.49 5.54 -2.91
C VAL A 56 -0.78 4.91 -1.72
N GLY A 57 0.40 4.37 -1.90
CA GLY A 57 1.17 3.72 -0.85
C GLY A 57 0.62 2.35 -0.43
N ALA A 58 -0.12 1.65 -1.29
CA ALA A 58 -0.71 0.36 -0.95
C ALA A 58 0.34 -0.69 -0.54
N ILE A 59 1.44 -0.79 -1.29
CA ILE A 59 2.53 -1.70 -0.98
C ILE A 59 3.30 -1.19 0.25
N SER A 60 3.64 0.10 0.26
CA SER A 60 4.47 0.71 1.30
C SER A 60 3.75 0.77 2.66
N VAL A 61 2.48 1.18 2.68
CA VAL A 61 1.69 1.30 3.91
C VAL A 61 1.20 -0.07 4.37
N HIS A 62 0.45 -0.80 3.52
CA HIS A 62 -0.18 -2.05 3.94
C HIS A 62 0.78 -3.24 3.89
N GLY A 63 1.58 -3.37 2.83
CA GLY A 63 2.54 -4.47 2.70
C GLY A 63 3.70 -4.34 3.70
N VAL A 64 4.46 -3.25 3.65
CA VAL A 64 5.67 -3.09 4.45
C VAL A 64 5.34 -2.80 5.91
N CYS A 65 4.50 -1.80 6.21
CA CYS A 65 4.19 -1.45 7.59
C CYS A 65 3.28 -2.47 8.26
N GLY A 66 2.41 -3.18 7.51
CA GLY A 66 1.65 -4.32 8.03
C GLY A 66 2.55 -5.50 8.41
N ALA A 67 3.52 -5.84 7.56
CA ALA A 67 4.54 -6.84 7.88
C ALA A 67 5.34 -6.45 9.14
N LEU A 68 5.79 -5.19 9.21
CA LEU A 68 6.50 -4.65 10.36
C LEU A 68 5.68 -4.79 11.64
N GLY A 69 4.40 -4.42 11.61
CA GLY A 69 3.49 -4.52 12.75
C GLY A 69 3.29 -5.96 13.21
N THR A 70 3.08 -6.88 12.28
CA THR A 70 2.97 -8.32 12.57
C THR A 70 4.23 -8.85 13.28
N LEU A 71 5.41 -8.47 12.80
CA LEU A 71 6.68 -8.87 13.43
C LEU A 71 6.86 -8.24 14.82
N PHE A 72 6.46 -6.99 15.00
CA PHE A 72 6.48 -6.32 16.30
C PHE A 72 5.51 -6.94 17.30
N THR A 73 4.38 -7.49 16.85
CA THR A 73 3.51 -8.30 17.72
C THR A 73 4.26 -9.47 18.35
N GLY A 74 5.13 -10.12 17.59
CA GLY A 74 5.96 -11.22 18.09
C GLY A 74 7.08 -10.79 19.03
N ILE A 75 7.44 -9.50 19.08
CA ILE A 75 8.50 -8.94 19.93
C ILE A 75 7.91 -8.36 21.22
N PHE A 76 6.83 -7.58 21.10
CA PHE A 76 6.26 -6.81 22.20
C PHE A 76 4.97 -7.42 22.76
N GLY A 77 4.23 -8.20 21.96
CA GLY A 77 2.94 -8.74 22.35
C GLY A 77 3.04 -9.78 23.47
N GLU A 78 2.28 -9.60 24.54
CA GLU A 78 2.22 -10.57 25.64
C GLU A 78 1.70 -11.91 25.14
N GLY A 79 2.47 -12.98 25.40
CA GLY A 79 2.14 -14.33 24.97
C GLY A 79 2.35 -14.63 23.48
N CYS A 80 2.85 -13.68 22.71
CA CYS A 80 3.13 -13.83 21.29
C CYS A 80 4.56 -14.36 21.04
N SER A 81 4.76 -15.01 19.89
CA SER A 81 6.06 -15.57 19.50
C SER A 81 6.50 -14.96 18.17
N PHE A 82 7.70 -14.41 18.12
CA PHE A 82 8.28 -13.87 16.89
C PHE A 82 8.33 -14.90 15.74
N ILE A 83 8.67 -16.16 16.08
CA ILE A 83 8.75 -17.23 15.08
C ILE A 83 7.37 -17.52 14.50
N THR A 84 6.34 -17.56 15.34
CA THR A 84 4.95 -17.77 14.87
C THR A 84 4.52 -16.63 13.97
N GLN A 85 4.74 -15.37 14.37
CA GLN A 85 4.39 -14.21 13.55
C GLN A 85 5.13 -14.17 12.22
N MET A 86 6.39 -14.61 12.19
CA MET A 86 7.16 -14.74 10.95
C MET A 86 6.56 -15.80 10.01
N ILE A 87 6.18 -16.95 10.55
CA ILE A 87 5.54 -18.03 9.78
C ILE A 87 4.21 -17.55 9.22
N ASP A 88 3.37 -16.92 10.05
CA ASP A 88 2.07 -16.38 9.65
C ASP A 88 2.22 -15.34 8.55
N PHE A 89 3.14 -14.39 8.72
CA PHE A 89 3.43 -13.38 7.71
C PHE A 89 3.81 -14.02 6.36
N VAL A 90 4.75 -14.95 6.36
CA VAL A 90 5.20 -15.62 5.12
C VAL A 90 4.07 -16.42 4.48
N ALA A 91 3.29 -17.16 5.29
CA ALA A 91 2.17 -17.95 4.79
C ALA A 91 1.08 -17.08 4.16
N VAL A 92 0.67 -16.00 4.83
CA VAL A 92 -0.34 -15.06 4.34
C VAL A 92 0.16 -14.32 3.10
N ALA A 93 1.41 -13.86 3.11
CA ALA A 93 2.01 -13.18 1.95
C ALA A 93 2.06 -14.11 0.73
N ALA A 94 2.52 -15.34 0.89
CA ALA A 94 2.58 -16.31 -0.20
C ALA A 94 1.18 -16.64 -0.73
N TYR A 95 0.22 -16.91 0.16
CA TYR A 95 -1.17 -17.17 -0.20
C TYR A 95 -1.78 -16.01 -1.00
N THR A 96 -1.65 -14.79 -0.49
CA THR A 96 -2.20 -13.59 -1.12
C THR A 96 -1.57 -13.31 -2.48
N LEU A 97 -0.25 -13.40 -2.58
CA LEU A 97 0.45 -13.18 -3.86
C LEU A 97 0.06 -14.20 -4.93
N ILE A 98 -0.03 -15.49 -4.55
CA ILE A 98 -0.42 -16.54 -5.49
C ILE A 98 -1.85 -16.32 -5.98
N LEU A 99 -2.80 -16.09 -5.07
CA LEU A 99 -4.20 -15.89 -5.45
C LEU A 99 -4.41 -14.59 -6.24
N ALA A 100 -3.78 -13.49 -5.83
CA ALA A 100 -3.85 -12.23 -6.57
C ALA A 100 -3.26 -12.38 -7.98
N PHE A 101 -2.12 -13.06 -8.11
CA PHE A 101 -1.53 -13.32 -9.42
C PHE A 101 -2.48 -14.13 -10.33
N ILE A 102 -3.07 -15.20 -9.82
CA ILE A 102 -4.03 -16.01 -10.58
C ILE A 102 -5.24 -15.16 -10.97
N LEU A 103 -5.82 -14.43 -10.02
CA LEU A 103 -6.98 -13.58 -10.26
C LEU A 103 -6.71 -12.54 -11.35
N PHE A 104 -5.65 -11.76 -11.20
CA PHE A 104 -5.32 -10.72 -12.17
C PHE A 104 -4.88 -11.28 -13.52
N PHE A 105 -4.25 -12.45 -13.55
CA PHE A 105 -3.94 -13.13 -14.79
C PHE A 105 -5.21 -13.53 -15.55
N VAL A 106 -6.20 -14.09 -14.84
CA VAL A 106 -7.50 -14.45 -15.44
C VAL A 106 -8.22 -13.20 -15.95
N LEU A 107 -8.30 -12.15 -15.13
CA LEU A 107 -8.95 -10.89 -15.51
C LEU A 107 -8.27 -10.28 -16.75
N LYS A 108 -6.94 -10.26 -16.78
CA LYS A 108 -6.18 -9.76 -17.94
C LYS A 108 -6.50 -10.53 -19.23
N LYS A 109 -6.76 -11.83 -19.13
CA LYS A 109 -7.04 -12.70 -20.30
C LYS A 109 -8.50 -12.68 -20.73
N THR A 110 -9.42 -12.30 -19.85
CA THR A 110 -10.88 -12.33 -20.12
C THR A 110 -11.44 -10.93 -20.39
N ILE A 111 -11.38 -10.04 -19.42
CA ILE A 111 -12.01 -8.71 -19.46
C ILE A 111 -11.01 -7.62 -19.89
N GLY A 112 -9.72 -7.84 -19.63
CA GLY A 112 -8.68 -6.81 -19.71
C GLY A 112 -8.51 -6.08 -18.37
N LEU A 113 -7.35 -5.45 -18.19
CA LEU A 113 -7.02 -4.67 -16.96
C LEU A 113 -6.72 -3.21 -17.24
N ARG A 114 -6.54 -2.85 -18.50
CA ARG A 114 -6.23 -1.48 -18.91
C ARG A 114 -7.14 -1.05 -20.03
N VAL A 115 -7.47 0.21 -20.03
CA VAL A 115 -8.08 0.91 -21.17
C VAL A 115 -7.14 0.94 -22.36
N THR A 116 -7.64 1.29 -23.54
CA THR A 116 -6.81 1.43 -24.73
C THR A 116 -5.84 2.64 -24.56
N GLU A 117 -4.71 2.60 -25.24
CA GLU A 117 -3.74 3.71 -25.23
C GLU A 117 -4.39 5.03 -25.64
N LYS A 118 -5.34 5.00 -26.55
CA LYS A 118 -6.08 6.19 -26.98
C LYS A 118 -6.93 6.77 -25.85
N GLU A 119 -7.68 5.95 -25.14
CA GLU A 119 -8.49 6.36 -24.01
C GLU A 119 -7.63 6.90 -22.86
N GLU A 120 -6.44 6.30 -22.64
CA GLU A 120 -5.48 6.76 -21.62
C GLU A 120 -4.94 8.17 -21.95
N ILE A 121 -4.66 8.44 -23.23
CA ILE A 121 -4.18 9.76 -23.71
C ILE A 121 -5.31 10.80 -23.71
N ASP A 122 -6.49 10.42 -24.18
CA ASP A 122 -7.66 11.31 -24.25
C ASP A 122 -8.22 11.68 -22.86
N GLY A 123 -7.95 10.84 -21.85
CA GLY A 123 -8.49 10.93 -20.50
C GLY A 123 -9.77 10.12 -20.32
N LEU A 124 -9.91 9.53 -19.13
CA LEU A 124 -10.99 8.59 -18.84
C LEU A 124 -12.34 9.27 -18.58
N ASP A 125 -12.33 10.56 -18.23
CA ASP A 125 -13.54 11.30 -17.87
C ASP A 125 -14.61 11.24 -18.96
N MET A 126 -14.20 11.44 -20.21
CA MET A 126 -15.14 11.39 -21.34
C MET A 126 -15.57 9.99 -21.71
N HIS A 127 -14.65 9.01 -21.59
CA HIS A 127 -14.92 7.63 -22.02
C HIS A 127 -15.73 6.84 -20.97
N GLU A 128 -15.47 7.05 -19.69
CA GLU A 128 -16.15 6.33 -18.61
C GLU A 128 -17.36 7.08 -18.04
N HIS A 129 -17.29 8.40 -17.97
CA HIS A 129 -18.32 9.23 -17.31
C HIS A 129 -19.12 10.10 -18.28
N GLY A 130 -18.71 10.21 -19.55
CA GLY A 130 -19.41 11.02 -20.56
C GLY A 130 -19.38 12.52 -20.31
N CYS A 131 -18.55 12.99 -19.38
CA CYS A 131 -18.39 14.41 -19.06
C CYS A 131 -16.96 14.69 -18.61
N SER A 132 -16.50 15.94 -18.84
CA SER A 132 -15.18 16.38 -18.36
C SER A 132 -15.25 16.67 -16.86
N ALA A 133 -14.30 16.17 -16.05
CA ALA A 133 -14.17 16.46 -14.63
C ALA A 133 -13.91 17.95 -14.37
N TYR A 134 -13.22 18.63 -15.31
CA TYR A 134 -12.85 20.05 -15.22
C TYR A 134 -13.21 20.77 -16.54
N ALA A 135 -14.44 21.24 -16.66
CA ALA A 135 -14.99 21.80 -17.89
C ALA A 135 -14.19 22.99 -18.50
N ASN A 136 -13.40 23.70 -17.70
CA ASN A 136 -12.63 24.87 -18.10
C ASN A 136 -11.12 24.73 -17.88
N PHE A 137 -10.62 23.53 -17.65
CA PHE A 137 -9.19 23.29 -17.42
C PHE A 137 -8.52 22.95 -18.76
N HIS A 138 -7.83 23.91 -19.33
CA HIS A 138 -6.97 23.68 -20.51
C HIS A 138 -5.53 23.54 -20.03
N PHE A 139 -4.91 22.40 -20.28
CA PHE A 139 -3.46 22.29 -20.17
C PHE A 139 -2.85 23.16 -21.27
N HIS A 140 -2.22 24.28 -20.91
CA HIS A 140 -1.32 24.97 -21.82
C HIS A 140 -0.06 24.11 -21.93
N ASN A 141 0.06 23.41 -23.04
CA ASN A 141 1.35 22.85 -23.45
C ASN A 141 2.19 24.02 -23.96
N ASP A 142 2.89 24.69 -23.06
CA ASP A 142 3.99 25.55 -23.44
C ASP A 142 5.08 24.66 -24.05
N LYS A 143 5.25 24.79 -25.37
CA LYS A 143 6.33 24.17 -26.14
C LYS A 143 7.65 24.76 -25.76
#